data_9a29abd7062b6ba4fc9a18071fbf8618
#
_entry.id   9a29abd7062b6ba4fc9a18071fbf8618
#
_cell.length_a   1.000
_cell.length_b   1.000
_cell.length_c   1.000
_cell.angle_alpha   90.00
_cell.angle_beta   90.00
_cell.angle_gamma   90.00
#
_symmetry.space_group_name_H-M   'P 1'
#
loop_
_entity.id
_entity.type
_entity.pdbx_description
1 polymer ?
#
loop_
_entity_poly.entity_id
_entity_poly.type
_entity_poly.pdbx_seq_one_letter_code
_entity_poly.pdbx_strand_id
1 'polypeptide(L)'
;MADNPDPSSLLPDVFSPATRDWFLRAFKQPTAVQSQTWHVAARSEHALVIAPTGSGKTLAAFLYALDRLFREGGEDTREAHKRKTSRILYISPIKALGTDVQRNLQLPLKGIADERRRRGETEVNLRVGIRTGDTPAQERSKLTRNPPDILITTPESLYLMLTSRARETLRGVETVIIDEVHAVAGSKRGAHLALSLE
;
A
#
# COMPACT_ATOMS: atom_id res chain seq x y z
N MET A 1 -22.80 9.26 31.68
CA MET A 1 -22.14 8.17 30.90
C MET A 1 -22.08 8.69 29.49
N ALA A 2 -20.89 9.04 28.98
CA ALA A 2 -20.75 9.44 27.59
C ALA A 2 -20.91 8.16 26.74
N ASP A 3 -21.89 8.17 25.84
CA ASP A 3 -22.05 7.14 24.83
C ASP A 3 -20.72 7.01 24.08
N ASN A 4 -20.04 5.90 24.30
CA ASN A 4 -18.84 5.57 23.54
C ASN A 4 -19.35 5.18 22.13
N PRO A 5 -19.07 5.97 21.08
CA PRO A 5 -19.61 5.66 19.75
C PRO A 5 -19.20 4.24 19.35
N ASP A 6 -20.11 3.51 18.72
CA ASP A 6 -19.84 2.18 18.19
C ASP A 6 -18.55 2.22 17.37
N PRO A 7 -17.53 1.40 17.69
CA PRO A 7 -16.28 1.38 16.94
C PRO A 7 -16.45 1.19 15.43
N SER A 8 -17.53 0.54 14.99
CA SER A 8 -17.86 0.38 13.58
C SER A 8 -18.21 1.70 12.91
N SER A 9 -18.74 2.69 13.64
CA SER A 9 -19.09 4.01 13.13
C SER A 9 -17.86 4.88 12.83
N LEU A 10 -16.70 4.55 13.37
CA LEU A 10 -15.44 5.26 13.13
C LEU A 10 -14.71 4.77 11.88
N LEU A 11 -15.09 3.61 11.35
CA LEU A 11 -14.58 3.10 10.07
C LEU A 11 -15.45 3.64 8.94
N PRO A 12 -14.86 4.26 7.89
CA PRO A 12 -15.62 4.64 6.71
C PRO A 12 -16.36 3.43 6.10
N ASP A 13 -17.59 3.64 5.63
CA ASP A 13 -18.40 2.59 4.99
C ASP A 13 -17.83 2.11 3.65
N VAL A 14 -16.72 2.70 3.24
CA VAL A 14 -16.00 2.38 1.99
C VAL A 14 -15.23 1.07 2.05
N PHE A 15 -14.98 0.53 3.25
CA PHE A 15 -14.28 -0.75 3.39
C PHE A 15 -15.21 -1.94 3.16
N SER A 16 -14.66 -2.98 2.51
CA SER A 16 -15.35 -4.26 2.38
C SER A 16 -15.64 -4.89 3.75
N PRO A 17 -16.68 -5.73 3.85
CA PRO A 17 -16.99 -6.42 5.10
C PRO A 17 -15.81 -7.23 5.65
N ALA A 18 -15.03 -7.89 4.80
CA ALA A 18 -13.86 -8.66 5.23
C ALA A 18 -12.78 -7.78 5.86
N THR A 19 -12.49 -6.61 5.28
CA THR A 19 -11.52 -5.66 5.82
C THR A 19 -11.99 -5.05 7.13
N ARG A 20 -13.29 -4.73 7.25
CA ARG A 20 -13.91 -4.23 8.50
C ARG A 20 -13.80 -5.27 9.63
N ASP A 21 -14.20 -6.50 9.36
CA ASP A 21 -14.17 -7.59 10.34
C ASP A 21 -12.74 -7.87 10.82
N TRP A 22 -11.79 -7.92 9.87
CA TRP A 22 -10.37 -8.06 10.21
C TRP A 22 -9.89 -6.92 11.11
N PHE A 23 -10.17 -5.67 10.70
CA PHE A 23 -9.68 -4.49 11.43
C PHE A 23 -10.24 -4.45 12.87
N LEU A 24 -11.55 -4.63 13.04
CA LEU A 24 -12.20 -4.60 14.35
C LEU A 24 -11.76 -5.75 15.26
N ARG A 25 -11.33 -6.88 14.69
CA ARG A 25 -10.76 -8.01 15.44
C ARG A 25 -9.31 -7.75 15.85
N ALA A 26 -8.52 -7.14 14.98
CA ALA A 26 -7.10 -6.85 15.23
C ALA A 26 -6.90 -5.61 16.11
N PHE A 27 -7.79 -4.62 15.98
CA PHE A 27 -7.73 -3.32 16.64
C PHE A 27 -9.11 -2.97 17.20
N LYS A 28 -9.16 -2.48 18.43
CA LYS A 28 -10.44 -2.12 19.06
C LYS A 28 -11.15 -0.98 18.33
N GLN A 29 -10.37 -0.01 17.84
CA GLN A 29 -10.85 1.17 17.13
C GLN A 29 -9.73 1.80 16.30
N PRO A 30 -10.06 2.54 15.23
CA PRO A 30 -9.07 3.28 14.48
C PRO A 30 -8.51 4.45 15.29
N THR A 31 -7.27 4.83 14.99
CA THR A 31 -6.72 6.09 15.47
C THR A 31 -7.31 7.25 14.67
N ALA A 32 -7.26 8.47 15.24
CA ALA A 32 -7.75 9.66 14.54
C ALA A 32 -7.08 9.85 13.17
N VAL A 33 -5.76 9.60 13.09
CA VAL A 33 -5.03 9.72 11.82
C VAL A 33 -5.47 8.68 10.79
N GLN A 34 -5.79 7.46 11.23
CA GLN A 34 -6.31 6.42 10.34
C GLN A 34 -7.68 6.81 9.79
N SER A 35 -8.62 7.16 10.64
CA SER A 35 -9.96 7.54 10.24
C SER A 35 -9.94 8.73 9.26
N GLN A 36 -9.20 9.80 9.56
CA GLN A 36 -9.09 10.97 8.70
C GLN A 36 -8.45 10.62 7.34
N THR A 37 -7.37 9.84 7.34
CA THR A 37 -6.70 9.44 6.11
C THR A 37 -7.61 8.61 5.20
N TRP A 38 -8.39 7.68 5.76
CA TRP A 38 -9.30 6.85 4.97
C TRP A 38 -10.48 7.64 4.38
N HIS A 39 -10.99 8.64 5.09
CA HIS A 39 -12.02 9.53 4.56
C HIS A 39 -11.50 10.35 3.35
N VAL A 40 -10.25 10.82 3.40
CA VAL A 40 -9.62 11.53 2.28
C VAL A 40 -9.39 10.58 1.11
N ALA A 41 -8.82 9.40 1.38
CA ALA A 41 -8.55 8.39 0.35
C ALA A 41 -9.83 7.92 -0.36
N ALA A 42 -10.94 7.80 0.38
CA ALA A 42 -12.24 7.40 -0.16
C ALA A 42 -12.81 8.40 -1.18
N ARG A 43 -12.42 9.67 -1.07
CA ARG A 43 -12.77 10.71 -2.05
C ARG A 43 -11.78 10.82 -3.21
N SER A 44 -10.81 9.89 -3.28
CA SER A 44 -9.71 9.92 -4.27
C SER A 44 -8.88 11.21 -4.22
N GLU A 45 -8.74 11.78 -3.03
CA GLU A 45 -7.95 12.98 -2.79
C GLU A 45 -6.54 12.62 -2.29
N HIS A 46 -5.59 13.51 -2.55
CA HIS A 46 -4.24 13.39 -2.00
C HIS A 46 -4.23 13.79 -0.52
N ALA A 47 -3.40 13.09 0.27
CA ALA A 47 -3.27 13.35 1.70
C ALA A 47 -1.80 13.54 2.10
N LEU A 48 -1.53 14.57 2.89
CA LEU A 48 -0.30 14.69 3.67
C LEU A 48 -0.61 14.30 5.12
N VAL A 49 -0.04 13.17 5.56
CA VAL A 49 -0.30 12.60 6.88
C VAL A 49 0.84 12.94 7.84
N ILE A 50 0.58 13.82 8.78
CA ILE A 50 1.55 14.23 9.81
C ILE A 50 1.06 13.71 11.17
N ALA A 51 1.82 12.80 11.77
CA ALA A 51 1.47 12.22 13.06
C ALA A 51 2.71 11.60 13.73
N PRO A 52 2.72 11.46 15.07
CA PRO A 52 3.83 10.86 15.80
C PRO A 52 4.12 9.41 15.36
N THR A 53 5.32 8.92 15.66
CA THR A 53 5.66 7.50 15.49
C THR A 53 4.73 6.64 16.35
N GLY A 54 4.32 5.48 15.86
CA GLY A 54 3.39 4.60 16.57
C GLY A 54 1.91 4.97 16.44
N SER A 55 1.54 6.06 15.77
CA SER A 55 0.14 6.48 15.56
C SER A 55 -0.64 5.63 14.52
N GLY A 56 0.00 4.64 13.90
CA GLY A 56 -0.62 3.79 12.88
C GLY A 56 -0.60 4.35 11.45
N LYS A 57 0.30 5.31 11.14
CA LYS A 57 0.46 5.91 9.81
C LYS A 57 0.60 4.90 8.67
N THR A 58 1.42 3.87 8.86
CA THR A 58 1.66 2.85 7.83
C THR A 58 0.35 2.16 7.44
N LEU A 59 -0.45 1.74 8.42
CA LEU A 59 -1.75 1.12 8.15
C LEU A 59 -2.75 2.15 7.58
N ALA A 60 -2.70 3.40 8.04
CA ALA A 60 -3.50 4.49 7.48
C ALA A 60 -3.27 4.65 5.98
N ALA A 61 -2.01 4.63 5.55
CA ALA A 61 -1.63 4.79 4.15
C ALA A 61 -2.03 3.58 3.27
N PHE A 62 -1.91 2.35 3.80
CA PHE A 62 -2.09 1.14 3.01
C PHE A 62 -3.51 0.58 2.99
N LEU A 63 -4.25 0.63 4.10
CA LEU A 63 -5.45 -0.20 4.27
C LEU A 63 -6.51 0.03 3.19
N TYR A 64 -6.75 1.28 2.82
CA TYR A 64 -7.73 1.61 1.78
C TYR A 64 -7.32 1.05 0.40
N ALA A 65 -6.04 1.20 0.04
CA ALA A 65 -5.53 0.66 -1.22
C ALA A 65 -5.52 -0.88 -1.23
N LEU A 66 -5.20 -1.52 -0.09
CA LEU A 66 -5.28 -2.98 0.04
C LEU A 66 -6.72 -3.49 -0.12
N ASP A 67 -7.68 -2.84 0.54
CA ASP A 67 -9.09 -3.20 0.42
C ASP A 67 -9.58 -3.13 -1.03
N ARG A 68 -9.18 -2.10 -1.77
CA ARG A 68 -9.47 -2.00 -3.21
C ARG A 68 -8.90 -3.17 -3.99
N LEU A 69 -7.63 -3.52 -3.77
CA LEU A 69 -7.00 -4.66 -4.44
C LEU A 69 -7.71 -5.98 -4.14
N PHE A 70 -8.12 -6.19 -2.90
CA PHE A 70 -8.87 -7.39 -2.52
C PHE A 70 -10.25 -7.45 -3.17
N ARG A 71 -10.96 -6.35 -3.28
CA ARG A 71 -12.26 -6.29 -3.97
C ARG A 71 -12.11 -6.60 -5.46
N GLU A 72 -11.23 -5.91 -6.14
CA GLU A 72 -11.01 -6.06 -7.58
C GLU A 72 -10.45 -7.44 -7.95
N GLY A 73 -9.57 -8.01 -7.13
CA GLY A 73 -9.05 -9.36 -7.35
C GLY A 73 -10.09 -10.47 -7.15
N GLY A 74 -11.17 -10.19 -6.39
CA GLY A 74 -12.28 -11.12 -6.20
C GLY A 74 -13.31 -11.11 -7.33
N GLU A 75 -13.43 -9.99 -8.05
CA GLU A 75 -14.42 -9.83 -9.12
C GLU A 75 -13.98 -10.47 -10.44
N ASP A 76 -12.68 -10.45 -10.78
CA ASP A 76 -12.15 -11.09 -11.99
C ASP A 76 -10.73 -11.62 -11.83
N THR A 77 -10.61 -12.86 -11.39
CA THR A 77 -9.32 -13.56 -11.24
C THR A 77 -8.57 -13.73 -12.56
N ARG A 78 -9.26 -13.77 -13.71
CA ARG A 78 -8.62 -13.95 -15.03
C ARG A 78 -7.97 -12.65 -15.52
N GLU A 79 -8.61 -11.50 -15.32
CA GLU A 79 -8.07 -10.18 -15.65
C GLU A 79 -6.95 -9.77 -14.69
N ALA A 80 -7.08 -10.03 -13.39
CA ALA A 80 -6.05 -9.74 -12.39
C ALA A 80 -4.72 -10.46 -12.72
N HIS A 81 -4.77 -11.72 -13.18
CA HIS A 81 -3.58 -12.47 -13.59
C HIS A 81 -2.95 -12.01 -14.90
N LYS A 82 -3.70 -11.32 -15.77
CA LYS A 82 -3.17 -10.74 -17.01
C LYS A 82 -2.47 -9.40 -16.80
N ARG A 83 -2.72 -8.70 -15.69
CA ARG A 83 -2.10 -7.39 -15.41
C ARG A 83 -0.65 -7.58 -14.99
N LYS A 84 0.28 -7.33 -15.91
CA LYS A 84 1.74 -7.35 -15.66
C LYS A 84 2.21 -6.00 -15.12
N THR A 85 1.51 -5.44 -14.13
CA THR A 85 1.80 -4.13 -13.56
C THR A 85 1.58 -4.13 -12.05
N SER A 86 2.37 -3.32 -11.33
CA SER A 86 2.12 -3.02 -9.93
C SER A 86 0.97 -2.02 -9.79
N ARG A 87 0.23 -2.09 -8.68
CA ARG A 87 -0.93 -1.25 -8.38
C ARG A 87 -0.65 -0.26 -7.26
N ILE A 88 0.13 -0.67 -6.28
CA ILE A 88 0.58 0.19 -5.17
C ILE A 88 2.09 0.35 -5.28
N LEU A 89 2.55 1.59 -5.29
CA LEU A 89 3.96 1.96 -5.24
C LEU A 89 4.26 2.61 -3.90
N TYR A 90 5.09 1.96 -3.10
CA TYR A 90 5.58 2.53 -1.84
C TYR A 90 7.04 2.96 -1.99
N ILE A 91 7.30 4.23 -1.68
CA ILE A 91 8.62 4.85 -1.82
C ILE A 91 9.15 5.22 -0.44
N SER A 92 10.25 4.61 -0.04
CA SER A 92 10.96 4.95 1.19
C SER A 92 12.36 5.47 0.86
N PRO A 93 12.77 6.61 1.41
CA PRO A 93 14.13 7.11 1.25
C PRO A 93 15.18 6.27 1.99
N ILE A 94 14.75 5.40 2.91
CA ILE A 94 15.59 4.56 3.75
C ILE A 94 15.35 3.10 3.39
N LYS A 95 16.37 2.42 2.85
CA LYS A 95 16.28 1.02 2.38
C LYS A 95 15.82 0.05 3.47
N ALA A 96 16.31 0.20 4.70
CA ALA A 96 15.98 -0.68 5.81
C ALA A 96 14.48 -0.68 6.13
N LEU A 97 13.80 0.45 6.00
CA LEU A 97 12.36 0.55 6.23
C LEU A 97 11.53 -0.29 5.26
N GLY A 98 12.00 -0.53 4.04
CA GLY A 98 11.30 -1.36 3.07
C GLY A 98 11.05 -2.79 3.56
N THR A 99 12.01 -3.38 4.26
CA THR A 99 11.86 -4.73 4.85
C THR A 99 10.87 -4.73 6.02
N ASP A 100 10.91 -3.70 6.85
CA ASP A 100 9.99 -3.57 7.99
C ASP A 100 8.56 -3.34 7.51
N VAL A 101 8.39 -2.50 6.49
CA VAL A 101 7.08 -2.30 5.84
C VAL A 101 6.57 -3.58 5.22
N GLN A 102 7.41 -4.34 4.51
CA GLN A 102 7.01 -5.64 3.97
C GLN A 102 6.52 -6.58 5.07
N ARG A 103 7.21 -6.65 6.20
CA ARG A 103 6.79 -7.46 7.36
C ARG A 103 5.46 -6.97 7.93
N ASN A 104 5.32 -5.65 8.11
CA ASN A 104 4.11 -5.05 8.67
C ASN A 104 2.89 -5.26 7.75
N LEU A 105 3.08 -5.37 6.44
CA LEU A 105 2.01 -5.67 5.49
C LEU A 105 1.55 -7.12 5.55
N GLN A 106 2.35 -8.07 6.08
CA GLN A 106 1.92 -9.46 6.19
C GLN A 106 0.68 -9.62 7.08
N LEU A 107 0.58 -8.81 8.14
CA LEU A 107 -0.55 -8.87 9.07
C LEU A 107 -1.89 -8.51 8.38
N PRO A 108 -2.06 -7.33 7.74
CA PRO A 108 -3.30 -7.01 7.04
C PRO A 108 -3.55 -7.91 5.83
N LEU A 109 -2.53 -8.26 5.06
CA LEU A 109 -2.69 -9.11 3.88
C LEU A 109 -3.24 -10.49 4.25
N LYS A 110 -2.62 -11.15 5.23
CA LYS A 110 -3.08 -12.46 5.71
C LYS A 110 -4.43 -12.34 6.40
N GLY A 111 -4.61 -11.34 7.26
CA GLY A 111 -5.82 -11.19 8.06
C GLY A 111 -7.05 -10.95 7.21
N ILE A 112 -6.97 -10.07 6.20
CA ILE A 112 -8.08 -9.81 5.28
C ILE A 112 -8.35 -11.05 4.41
N ALA A 113 -7.31 -11.72 3.89
CA ALA A 113 -7.47 -12.95 3.13
C ALA A 113 -8.17 -14.06 3.94
N ASP A 114 -7.83 -14.21 5.22
CA ASP A 114 -8.46 -15.18 6.11
C ASP A 114 -9.94 -14.84 6.39
N GLU A 115 -10.29 -13.55 6.54
CA GLU A 115 -11.69 -13.13 6.68
C GLU A 115 -12.48 -13.36 5.40
N ARG A 116 -11.92 -13.07 4.23
CA ARG A 116 -12.55 -13.37 2.94
C ARG A 116 -12.84 -14.87 2.81
N ARG A 117 -11.88 -15.72 3.19
CA ARG A 117 -12.06 -17.18 3.17
C ARG A 117 -13.18 -17.64 4.12
N ARG A 118 -13.28 -17.08 5.34
CA ARG A 118 -14.37 -17.36 6.28
C ARG A 118 -15.74 -16.96 5.76
N ARG A 119 -15.78 -15.92 4.92
CA ARG A 119 -17.00 -15.43 4.28
C ARG A 119 -17.34 -16.19 2.99
N GLY A 120 -16.51 -17.15 2.57
CA GLY A 120 -16.69 -17.88 1.31
C GLY A 120 -16.43 -17.06 0.06
N GLU A 121 -15.70 -15.94 0.18
CA GLU A 121 -15.34 -15.09 -0.94
C GLU A 121 -14.17 -15.69 -1.74
N THR A 122 -14.04 -15.27 -3.01
CA THR A 122 -12.94 -15.71 -3.89
C THR A 122 -11.59 -15.42 -3.27
N GLU A 123 -10.69 -16.39 -3.31
CA GLU A 123 -9.32 -16.23 -2.81
C GLU A 123 -8.53 -15.25 -3.67
N VAL A 124 -7.91 -14.27 -3.01
CA VAL A 124 -7.05 -13.26 -3.64
C VAL A 124 -5.68 -13.32 -2.97
N ASN A 125 -4.64 -13.51 -3.75
CA ASN A 125 -3.26 -13.59 -3.26
C ASN A 125 -2.46 -12.39 -3.77
N LEU A 126 -2.31 -11.38 -2.92
CA LEU A 126 -1.56 -10.17 -3.23
C LEU A 126 -0.08 -10.36 -2.91
N ARG A 127 0.77 -10.01 -3.86
CA ARG A 127 2.23 -10.14 -3.76
C ARG A 127 2.89 -8.81 -3.46
N VAL A 128 3.83 -8.84 -2.51
CA VAL A 128 4.70 -7.71 -2.17
C VAL A 128 6.10 -7.99 -2.69
N GLY A 129 6.69 -7.02 -3.37
CA GLY A 129 8.08 -7.10 -3.82
C GLY A 129 8.87 -5.86 -3.43
N ILE A 130 10.17 -6.03 -3.19
CA ILE A 130 11.10 -4.94 -2.89
C ILE A 130 12.10 -4.83 -4.04
N ARG A 131 12.26 -3.61 -4.56
CA ARG A 131 13.30 -3.28 -5.53
C ARG A 131 14.08 -2.04 -5.09
N THR A 132 15.31 -2.25 -4.71
CA THR A 132 16.25 -1.20 -4.30
C THR A 132 17.55 -1.30 -5.12
N GLY A 133 18.49 -0.39 -4.86
CA GLY A 133 19.82 -0.45 -5.50
C GLY A 133 20.55 -1.76 -5.24
N ASP A 134 20.28 -2.42 -4.11
CA ASP A 134 20.96 -3.66 -3.70
C ASP A 134 20.28 -4.94 -4.22
N THR A 135 19.10 -4.82 -4.85
CA THR A 135 18.38 -5.96 -5.43
C THR A 135 19.21 -6.59 -6.56
N PRO A 136 19.54 -7.90 -6.50
CA PRO A 136 20.34 -8.57 -7.52
C PRO A 136 19.70 -8.48 -8.92
N ALA A 137 20.53 -8.50 -9.97
CA ALA A 137 20.04 -8.35 -11.35
C ALA A 137 19.04 -9.43 -11.75
N GLN A 138 19.23 -10.67 -11.28
CA GLN A 138 18.30 -11.77 -11.52
C GLN A 138 16.91 -11.50 -10.90
N GLU A 139 16.89 -10.99 -9.68
CA GLU A 139 15.66 -10.66 -8.98
C GLU A 139 14.95 -9.45 -9.59
N ARG A 140 15.72 -8.42 -10.00
CA ARG A 140 15.16 -7.28 -10.77
C ARG A 140 14.49 -7.76 -12.07
N SER A 141 15.12 -8.70 -12.78
CA SER A 141 14.54 -9.30 -13.98
C SER A 141 13.27 -10.08 -13.69
N LYS A 142 13.22 -10.81 -12.57
CA LYS A 142 12.02 -11.52 -12.11
C LYS A 142 10.89 -10.56 -11.79
N LEU A 143 11.16 -9.48 -11.03
CA LEU A 143 10.18 -8.45 -10.70
C LEU A 143 9.65 -7.71 -11.96
N THR A 144 10.48 -7.53 -12.97
CA THR A 144 10.06 -6.92 -14.25
C THR A 144 9.18 -7.85 -15.07
N ARG A 145 9.48 -9.15 -15.11
CA ARG A 145 8.67 -10.14 -15.86
C ARG A 145 7.36 -10.48 -15.15
N ASN A 146 7.38 -10.43 -13.84
CA ASN A 146 6.27 -10.81 -12.99
C ASN A 146 6.10 -9.79 -11.86
N PRO A 147 5.59 -8.59 -12.15
CA PRO A 147 5.48 -7.50 -11.18
C PRO A 147 4.63 -7.91 -9.97
N PRO A 148 5.00 -7.48 -8.75
CA PRO A 148 4.16 -7.64 -7.57
C PRO A 148 3.01 -6.64 -7.61
N ASP A 149 1.93 -6.92 -6.90
CA ASP A 149 0.79 -5.99 -6.76
C ASP A 149 1.21 -4.73 -5.98
N ILE A 150 2.08 -4.93 -4.98
CA ILE A 150 2.64 -3.89 -4.14
C ILE A 150 4.16 -3.87 -4.34
N LEU A 151 4.67 -2.78 -4.89
CA LEU A 151 6.10 -2.58 -5.09
C LEU A 151 6.65 -1.59 -4.07
N ILE A 152 7.62 -2.02 -3.29
CA ILE A 152 8.38 -1.19 -2.37
C ILE A 152 9.70 -0.82 -3.03
N THR A 153 10.03 0.47 -3.06
CA THR A 153 11.24 0.96 -3.73
C THR A 153 11.87 2.18 -3.04
N THR A 154 12.99 2.65 -3.56
CA THR A 154 13.62 3.92 -3.16
C THR A 154 13.53 4.94 -4.29
N PRO A 155 13.68 6.26 -4.02
CA PRO A 155 13.65 7.29 -5.06
C PRO A 155 14.61 7.01 -6.23
N GLU A 156 15.83 6.58 -5.93
CA GLU A 156 16.86 6.30 -6.94
C GLU A 156 16.48 5.08 -7.81
N SER A 157 15.92 4.05 -7.17
CA SER A 157 15.47 2.86 -7.89
C SER A 157 14.25 3.12 -8.75
N LEU A 158 13.34 3.99 -8.30
CA LEU A 158 12.21 4.44 -9.10
C LEU A 158 12.67 5.12 -10.39
N TYR A 159 13.60 6.07 -10.28
CA TYR A 159 14.18 6.73 -11.45
C TYR A 159 14.79 5.74 -12.44
N LEU A 160 15.59 4.78 -11.96
CA LEU A 160 16.17 3.74 -12.81
C LEU A 160 15.11 2.82 -13.45
N MET A 161 13.95 2.65 -12.80
CA MET A 161 12.83 1.93 -13.41
C MET A 161 12.19 2.77 -14.53
N LEU A 162 11.93 4.03 -14.30
CA LEU A 162 11.31 4.94 -15.27
C LEU A 162 12.15 5.09 -16.54
N THR A 163 13.47 5.11 -16.42
CA THR A 163 14.41 5.21 -17.53
C THR A 163 14.75 3.87 -18.23
N SER A 164 14.10 2.77 -17.82
CA SER A 164 14.32 1.42 -18.35
C SER A 164 13.02 0.76 -18.80
N ARG A 165 13.13 -0.46 -19.38
CA ARG A 165 11.92 -1.26 -19.71
C ARG A 165 11.03 -1.56 -18.50
N ALA A 166 11.56 -1.46 -17.29
CA ALA A 166 10.77 -1.67 -16.07
C ALA A 166 9.67 -0.63 -15.88
N ARG A 167 9.71 0.52 -16.54
CA ARG A 167 8.61 1.52 -16.52
C ARG A 167 7.25 0.92 -16.89
N GLU A 168 7.24 -0.09 -17.76
CA GLU A 168 5.98 -0.73 -18.18
C GLU A 168 5.27 -1.40 -17.00
N THR A 169 6.01 -1.85 -15.99
CA THR A 169 5.44 -2.44 -14.78
C THR A 169 4.75 -1.41 -13.86
N LEU A 170 5.01 -0.13 -14.06
CA LEU A 170 4.44 0.97 -13.27
C LEU A 170 3.19 1.58 -13.89
N ARG A 171 2.82 1.23 -15.12
CA ARG A 171 1.65 1.80 -15.83
C ARG A 171 0.31 1.54 -15.13
N GLY A 172 0.24 0.53 -14.28
CA GLY A 172 -0.97 0.20 -13.52
C GLY A 172 -0.99 0.79 -12.11
N VAL A 173 -0.04 1.63 -11.74
CA VAL A 173 0.01 2.22 -10.40
C VAL A 173 -1.14 3.19 -10.22
N GLU A 174 -1.95 2.93 -9.20
CA GLU A 174 -3.12 3.74 -8.81
C GLU A 174 -2.92 4.46 -7.49
N THR A 175 -2.04 3.92 -6.66
CA THR A 175 -1.74 4.51 -5.36
C THR A 175 -0.23 4.63 -5.19
N VAL A 176 0.24 5.84 -4.90
CA VAL A 176 1.63 6.12 -4.53
C VAL A 176 1.67 6.53 -3.06
N ILE A 177 2.48 5.84 -2.28
CA ILE A 177 2.72 6.15 -0.88
C ILE A 177 4.17 6.58 -0.74
N ILE A 178 4.40 7.80 -0.26
CA ILE A 178 5.74 8.33 0.00
C ILE A 178 5.91 8.42 1.50
N ASP A 179 6.81 7.60 2.03
CA ASP A 179 7.10 7.59 3.47
C ASP A 179 8.29 8.50 3.81
N GLU A 180 8.34 8.95 5.06
CA GLU A 180 9.42 9.79 5.59
C GLU A 180 9.77 10.97 4.65
N VAL A 181 8.75 11.65 4.13
CA VAL A 181 8.90 12.78 3.18
C VAL A 181 9.91 13.82 3.68
N HIS A 182 9.95 14.06 5.00
CA HIS A 182 10.88 15.00 5.62
C HIS A 182 12.35 14.63 5.40
N ALA A 183 12.69 13.34 5.21
CA ALA A 183 14.05 12.90 4.95
C ALA A 183 14.56 13.26 3.55
N VAL A 184 13.66 13.61 2.63
CA VAL A 184 14.00 14.02 1.25
C VAL A 184 13.59 15.46 0.93
N ALA A 185 12.62 16.02 1.64
CA ALA A 185 12.16 17.39 1.46
C ALA A 185 13.35 18.38 1.55
N GLY A 186 13.42 19.32 0.61
CA GLY A 186 14.48 20.32 0.54
C GLY A 186 15.85 19.80 0.07
N SER A 187 15.97 18.52 -0.29
CA SER A 187 17.21 17.92 -0.81
C SER A 187 17.16 17.71 -2.32
N LYS A 188 18.36 17.51 -2.94
CA LYS A 188 18.43 17.12 -4.38
C LYS A 188 17.69 15.80 -4.63
N ARG A 189 17.67 14.86 -3.67
CA ARG A 189 16.92 13.60 -3.76
C ARG A 189 15.41 13.84 -3.83
N GLY A 190 14.91 14.81 -3.05
CA GLY A 190 13.50 15.20 -3.07
C GLY A 190 13.09 15.86 -4.37
N ALA A 191 13.90 16.80 -4.90
CA ALA A 191 13.65 17.40 -6.21
C ALA A 191 13.63 16.34 -7.33
N HIS A 192 14.55 15.38 -7.28
CA HIS A 192 14.61 14.28 -8.23
C HIS A 192 13.40 13.32 -8.10
N LEU A 193 12.94 13.07 -6.87
CA LEU A 193 11.73 12.29 -6.63
C LEU A 193 10.50 13.00 -7.18
N ALA A 194 10.37 14.31 -6.95
CA ALA A 194 9.25 15.10 -7.48
C ALA A 194 9.14 14.97 -9.00
N LEU A 195 10.26 15.15 -9.72
CA LEU A 195 10.32 14.96 -11.18
C LEU A 195 9.99 13.51 -11.62
N SER A 196 10.22 12.52 -10.76
CA SER A 196 9.91 11.13 -11.08
C SER A 196 8.44 10.78 -10.88
N LEU A 197 7.67 11.65 -10.22
CA LEU A 197 6.25 11.47 -9.91
C LEU A 197 5.34 12.24 -10.87
N GLU A 198 5.88 13.18 -11.62
CA GLU A 198 5.21 13.89 -12.72
C GLU A 198 5.17 13.06 -14.00
#